data_36ef0c6fc4bbff5f71311c9a3879c1bc
#
_entry.id   36ef0c6fc4bbff5f71311c9a3879c1bc
#
_cell.length_a   1.000
_cell.length_b   1.000
_cell.length_c   1.000
_cell.angle_alpha   90.00
_cell.angle_beta   90.00
_cell.angle_gamma   90.00
#
_symmetry.space_group_name_H-M   'P 1'
#
loop_
_entity.id
_entity.type
_entity.pdbx_description
1 polymer ?
#
loop_
_entity_poly.entity_id
_entity_poly.type
_entity_poly.pdbx_seq_one_letter_code
_entity_poly.pdbx_strand_id
1 'polypeptide(L)'
;MHQKITSLLAAVLAVLLCSCGGQPSQQPNLPETPEEAPYAFTLDYHRCAPLVERQIGSDLVAAARLVVDAFLVGETSVTLPEGDYSGNPGNDLGYALNSMCPVFGAVTDYDDNHFDKAARTVTWAYTQTPEQIQEALAALEQTTAAYMSVLRQGDGETARALLLYHALTEPAAYDYEMEHGDGDSTEYQFRTSSYAALVLHSGICYSFAQALAFLYTQAGLDCAAVMGDSETAGLHMWLMAAVDGKWYYFDPTWDVGGGWYYFGMTAEDRATWAGAFTGGALLGKDATELADLSDARFSTVNCRWWTDMTIDRQAGQAVFTAPEGEKTALPLN
;
A
#
# COMPACT_ATOMS: atom_id res chain seq x y z
N MET A 1 -29.35 -0.05 -7.48
CA MET A 1 -27.96 0.25 -7.11
C MET A 1 -27.11 -1.03 -7.04
N HIS A 2 -27.55 -2.13 -6.40
CA HIS A 2 -26.82 -3.41 -6.30
C HIS A 2 -26.36 -4.06 -7.63
N GLN A 3 -27.07 -3.83 -8.74
CA GLN A 3 -26.73 -4.41 -10.05
C GLN A 3 -25.44 -3.86 -10.71
N LYS A 4 -25.00 -2.65 -10.36
CA LYS A 4 -23.79 -2.05 -10.95
C LYS A 4 -22.49 -2.58 -10.32
N ILE A 5 -22.51 -2.88 -9.01
CA ILE A 5 -21.31 -3.38 -8.28
C ILE A 5 -21.00 -4.82 -8.71
N THR A 6 -22.05 -5.65 -8.89
CA THR A 6 -21.90 -7.02 -9.41
C THR A 6 -21.25 -7.06 -10.80
N SER A 7 -21.49 -6.03 -11.63
CA SER A 7 -20.90 -5.93 -12.96
C SER A 7 -19.42 -5.57 -12.94
N LEU A 8 -18.94 -4.83 -11.92
CA LEU A 8 -17.53 -4.45 -11.81
C LEU A 8 -16.66 -5.66 -11.41
N LEU A 9 -17.08 -6.43 -10.40
CA LEU A 9 -16.37 -7.65 -9.99
C LEU A 9 -16.32 -8.71 -11.11
N ALA A 10 -17.42 -8.88 -11.87
CA ALA A 10 -17.46 -9.79 -13.01
C ALA A 10 -16.57 -9.33 -14.18
N ALA A 11 -16.37 -8.01 -14.37
CA ALA A 11 -15.50 -7.47 -15.40
C ALA A 11 -14.03 -7.69 -15.11
N VAL A 12 -13.62 -7.61 -13.83
CA VAL A 12 -12.21 -7.87 -13.40
C VAL A 12 -11.84 -9.34 -13.62
N LEU A 13 -12.74 -10.27 -13.33
CA LEU A 13 -12.50 -11.70 -13.59
C LEU A 13 -12.36 -12.01 -15.10
N ALA A 14 -13.10 -11.31 -15.97
CA ALA A 14 -13.04 -11.50 -17.42
C ALA A 14 -11.73 -10.98 -18.05
N VAL A 15 -11.14 -9.92 -17.51
CA VAL A 15 -9.86 -9.37 -17.98
C VAL A 15 -8.68 -10.27 -17.62
N LEU A 16 -8.72 -10.90 -16.44
CA LEU A 16 -7.66 -11.83 -16.00
C LEU A 16 -7.66 -13.16 -16.76
N LEU A 17 -8.78 -13.58 -17.34
CA LEU A 17 -8.91 -14.84 -18.12
C LEU A 17 -8.53 -14.69 -19.60
N CYS A 18 -8.42 -13.47 -20.15
CA CYS A 18 -8.14 -13.25 -21.57
C CYS A 18 -6.65 -13.07 -21.91
N SER A 19 -5.73 -13.07 -20.95
CA SER A 19 -4.30 -12.84 -21.21
C SER A 19 -3.43 -14.10 -21.35
N CYS A 20 -4.01 -15.31 -21.35
CA CYS A 20 -3.27 -16.57 -21.51
C CYS A 20 -3.38 -17.11 -22.95
N GLY A 21 -2.55 -16.60 -23.87
CA GLY A 21 -2.49 -17.10 -25.24
C GLY A 21 -1.19 -16.76 -25.97
N GLY A 22 -0.03 -17.00 -25.32
CA GLY A 22 1.28 -16.97 -25.99
C GLY A 22 2.12 -18.16 -25.54
N GLN A 23 2.55 -19.03 -26.45
CA GLN A 23 3.47 -20.10 -26.12
C GLN A 23 4.82 -19.52 -25.65
N PRO A 24 5.38 -19.96 -24.51
CA PRO A 24 6.70 -19.53 -24.07
C PRO A 24 7.76 -20.15 -25.01
N SER A 25 8.57 -19.32 -25.64
CA SER A 25 9.85 -19.75 -26.22
C SER A 25 10.72 -20.30 -25.09
N GLN A 26 11.13 -21.57 -25.17
CA GLN A 26 12.09 -22.14 -24.25
C GLN A 26 13.45 -21.45 -24.41
N GLN A 27 13.77 -20.52 -23.51
CA GLN A 27 15.14 -20.07 -23.30
C GLN A 27 15.94 -21.20 -22.61
N PRO A 28 17.23 -21.37 -22.97
CA PRO A 28 18.06 -22.35 -22.28
C PRO A 28 18.18 -22.00 -20.79
N ASN A 29 17.89 -22.97 -19.92
CA ASN A 29 18.07 -22.87 -18.48
C ASN A 29 19.57 -22.68 -18.17
N LEU A 30 20.00 -21.43 -18.06
CA LEU A 30 21.24 -21.10 -17.35
C LEU A 30 20.96 -21.31 -15.85
N PRO A 31 21.93 -21.84 -15.07
CA PRO A 31 21.75 -21.92 -13.63
C PRO A 31 21.54 -20.51 -13.07
N GLU A 32 20.37 -20.28 -12.46
CA GLU A 32 20.08 -19.04 -11.78
C GLU A 32 21.11 -18.83 -10.67
N THR A 33 21.73 -17.66 -10.63
CA THR A 33 22.50 -17.26 -9.45
C THR A 33 21.55 -17.10 -8.27
N PRO A 34 21.96 -17.35 -7.02
CA PRO A 34 21.10 -17.15 -5.85
C PRO A 34 20.47 -15.75 -5.79
N GLU A 35 21.10 -14.75 -6.36
CA GLU A 35 20.61 -13.35 -6.45
C GLU A 35 19.47 -13.18 -7.46
N GLU A 36 19.36 -14.08 -8.44
CA GLU A 36 18.31 -14.07 -9.47
C GLU A 36 17.11 -14.96 -9.13
N ALA A 37 17.20 -15.74 -8.06
CA ALA A 37 16.09 -16.57 -7.61
C ALA A 37 14.84 -15.72 -7.29
N PRO A 38 13.63 -16.21 -7.61
CA PRO A 38 12.39 -15.52 -7.25
C PRO A 38 12.32 -15.21 -5.75
N TYR A 39 11.77 -14.06 -5.41
CA TYR A 39 11.53 -13.70 -4.02
C TYR A 39 10.53 -14.69 -3.39
N ALA A 40 10.96 -15.34 -2.32
CA ALA A 40 10.08 -16.26 -1.59
C ALA A 40 9.04 -15.46 -0.82
N PHE A 41 7.79 -15.53 -1.27
CA PHE A 41 6.68 -14.76 -0.72
C PHE A 41 5.50 -15.65 -0.35
N THR A 42 4.91 -15.35 0.79
CA THR A 42 3.60 -15.84 1.23
C THR A 42 2.86 -14.66 1.84
N LEU A 43 1.65 -14.41 1.36
CA LEU A 43 0.81 -13.34 1.91
C LEU A 43 0.50 -13.61 3.38
N ASP A 44 0.75 -12.60 4.21
CA ASP A 44 0.54 -12.66 5.66
C ASP A 44 -0.34 -11.48 6.11
N TYR A 45 -1.60 -11.77 6.32
CA TYR A 45 -2.58 -10.79 6.84
C TYR A 45 -2.34 -10.37 8.30
N HIS A 46 -1.43 -11.05 9.02
CA HIS A 46 -1.05 -10.67 10.39
C HIS A 46 0.16 -9.74 10.44
N ARG A 47 0.77 -9.47 9.29
CA ARG A 47 1.96 -8.62 9.23
C ARG A 47 1.58 -7.16 9.42
N CYS A 48 2.12 -6.55 10.47
CA CYS A 48 2.01 -5.13 10.80
C CYS A 48 3.39 -4.49 10.73
N ALA A 49 3.47 -3.29 10.19
CA ALA A 49 4.74 -2.56 10.16
C ALA A 49 5.16 -2.15 11.59
N PRO A 50 6.45 -2.27 11.95
CA PRO A 50 6.93 -1.91 13.29
C PRO A 50 6.60 -0.47 13.70
N LEU A 51 6.60 0.50 12.79
CA LEU A 51 6.22 1.89 13.09
C LEU A 51 4.76 1.97 13.53
N VAL A 52 3.86 1.28 12.84
CA VAL A 52 2.44 1.23 13.20
C VAL A 52 2.27 0.60 14.59
N GLU A 53 2.92 -0.55 14.85
CA GLU A 53 2.86 -1.21 16.15
C GLU A 53 3.38 -0.33 17.29
N ARG A 54 4.51 0.39 17.09
CA ARG A 54 5.02 1.36 18.07
C ARG A 54 4.03 2.48 18.37
N GLN A 55 3.23 2.86 17.36
CA GLN A 55 2.27 3.96 17.46
C GLN A 55 0.97 3.57 18.18
N ILE A 56 0.40 2.43 17.84
CA ILE A 56 -0.91 2.00 18.37
C ILE A 56 -0.81 1.03 19.56
N GLY A 57 0.34 0.43 19.78
CA GLY A 57 0.61 -0.55 20.82
C GLY A 57 0.33 -2.00 20.41
N SER A 58 1.06 -2.92 21.05
CA SER A 58 1.00 -4.37 20.74
C SER A 58 -0.38 -4.97 20.98
N ASP A 59 -1.15 -4.47 21.98
CA ASP A 59 -2.48 -5.00 22.28
C ASP A 59 -3.48 -4.70 21.18
N LEU A 60 -3.42 -3.49 20.56
CA LEU A 60 -4.26 -3.16 19.42
C LEU A 60 -3.83 -3.91 18.14
N VAL A 61 -2.55 -4.16 17.95
CA VAL A 61 -2.09 -5.02 16.84
C VAL A 61 -2.55 -6.46 17.03
N ALA A 62 -2.48 -6.98 18.25
CA ALA A 62 -3.04 -8.31 18.57
C ALA A 62 -4.56 -8.36 18.34
N ALA A 63 -5.28 -7.30 18.72
CA ALA A 63 -6.71 -7.16 18.44
C ALA A 63 -6.99 -7.15 16.93
N ALA A 64 -6.22 -6.42 16.13
CA ALA A 64 -6.37 -6.40 14.67
C ALA A 64 -6.20 -7.80 14.07
N ARG A 65 -5.21 -8.57 14.52
CA ARG A 65 -5.01 -9.97 14.09
C ARG A 65 -6.22 -10.86 14.39
N LEU A 66 -6.82 -10.72 15.59
CA LEU A 66 -8.03 -11.47 15.96
C LEU A 66 -9.25 -11.07 15.11
N VAL A 67 -9.38 -9.77 14.78
CA VAL A 67 -10.43 -9.30 13.85
C VAL A 67 -10.21 -9.89 12.45
N VAL A 68 -8.97 -9.88 11.95
CA VAL A 68 -8.63 -10.48 10.66
C VAL A 68 -8.96 -11.97 10.63
N ASP A 69 -8.58 -12.73 11.67
CA ASP A 69 -8.90 -14.16 11.76
C ASP A 69 -10.41 -14.43 11.71
N ALA A 70 -11.19 -13.65 12.48
CA ALA A 70 -12.64 -13.75 12.50
C ALA A 70 -13.27 -13.34 11.15
N PHE A 71 -12.75 -12.28 10.52
CA PHE A 71 -13.17 -11.84 9.20
C PHE A 71 -12.93 -12.92 8.12
N LEU A 72 -11.75 -13.55 8.11
CA LEU A 72 -11.40 -14.57 7.12
C LEU A 72 -12.29 -15.81 7.18
N VAL A 73 -12.91 -16.09 8.33
CA VAL A 73 -13.89 -17.19 8.49
C VAL A 73 -15.35 -16.74 8.39
N GLY A 74 -15.60 -15.48 8.06
CA GLY A 74 -16.95 -14.95 7.80
C GLY A 74 -17.72 -14.53 9.05
N GLU A 75 -17.07 -14.37 10.19
CA GLU A 75 -17.69 -13.81 11.40
C GLU A 75 -17.97 -12.31 11.23
N THR A 76 -18.85 -11.77 12.08
CA THR A 76 -19.21 -10.34 12.10
C THR A 76 -18.87 -9.66 13.41
N SER A 77 -18.23 -10.37 14.34
CA SER A 77 -17.81 -9.83 15.62
C SER A 77 -16.72 -10.67 16.27
N VAL A 78 -15.95 -10.04 17.14
CA VAL A 78 -14.96 -10.73 17.98
C VAL A 78 -14.89 -10.05 19.34
N THR A 79 -14.76 -10.85 20.42
CA THR A 79 -14.46 -10.34 21.77
C THR A 79 -12.96 -10.40 22.01
N LEU A 80 -12.39 -9.24 22.31
CA LEU A 80 -10.95 -9.08 22.52
C LEU A 80 -10.54 -9.51 23.95
N PRO A 81 -9.32 -10.00 24.16
CA PRO A 81 -8.78 -10.28 25.49
C PRO A 81 -8.64 -9.01 26.33
N GLU A 82 -8.23 -9.15 27.58
CA GLU A 82 -7.78 -8.01 28.38
C GLU A 82 -6.52 -7.39 27.74
N GLY A 83 -6.49 -6.05 27.70
CA GLY A 83 -5.40 -5.30 27.08
C GLY A 83 -5.57 -3.81 27.25
N ASP A 84 -4.56 -3.04 26.86
CA ASP A 84 -4.63 -1.58 26.82
C ASP A 84 -5.28 -1.10 25.52
N TYR A 85 -6.54 -0.67 25.64
CA TYR A 85 -7.33 -0.06 24.57
C TYR A 85 -7.61 1.43 24.86
N SER A 86 -6.59 2.13 25.37
CA SER A 86 -6.66 3.57 25.66
C SER A 86 -6.70 4.41 24.37
N GLY A 87 -6.97 5.70 24.48
CA GLY A 87 -7.02 6.60 23.33
C GLY A 87 -8.27 6.44 22.46
N ASN A 88 -8.06 6.39 21.14
CA ASN A 88 -9.11 6.18 20.13
C ASN A 88 -8.97 4.80 19.48
N PRO A 89 -9.26 3.71 20.21
CA PRO A 89 -8.95 2.36 19.74
C PRO A 89 -9.73 1.96 18.48
N GLY A 90 -10.91 2.52 18.25
CA GLY A 90 -11.68 2.25 17.01
C GLY A 90 -10.96 2.76 15.76
N ASN A 91 -10.49 4.00 15.80
CA ASN A 91 -9.73 4.59 14.71
C ASN A 91 -8.37 3.90 14.51
N ASP A 92 -7.66 3.63 15.59
CA ASP A 92 -6.34 3.01 15.57
C ASP A 92 -6.43 1.57 15.04
N LEU A 93 -7.47 0.83 15.45
CA LEU A 93 -7.77 -0.50 14.96
C LEU A 93 -8.15 -0.49 13.47
N GLY A 94 -9.02 0.44 13.07
CA GLY A 94 -9.42 0.62 11.66
C GLY A 94 -8.22 0.88 10.75
N TYR A 95 -7.29 1.72 11.19
CA TYR A 95 -6.03 1.96 10.48
C TYR A 95 -5.20 0.67 10.33
N ALA A 96 -5.03 -0.08 11.42
CA ALA A 96 -4.28 -1.34 11.40
C ALA A 96 -4.93 -2.37 10.47
N LEU A 97 -6.26 -2.52 10.53
CA LEU A 97 -7.02 -3.45 9.68
C LEU A 97 -6.85 -3.12 8.20
N ASN A 98 -6.96 -1.84 7.81
CA ASN A 98 -6.75 -1.41 6.43
C ASN A 98 -5.32 -1.65 5.93
N SER A 99 -4.33 -1.54 6.84
CA SER A 99 -2.92 -1.79 6.52
C SER A 99 -2.58 -3.29 6.44
N MET A 100 -3.30 -4.16 7.16
CA MET A 100 -3.05 -5.60 7.25
C MET A 100 -3.91 -6.40 6.26
N CYS A 101 -5.18 -6.01 6.06
CA CYS A 101 -6.16 -6.71 5.24
C CYS A 101 -6.96 -5.73 4.37
N PRO A 102 -6.43 -5.32 3.21
CA PRO A 102 -7.10 -4.39 2.29
C PRO A 102 -8.53 -4.76 1.93
N VAL A 103 -8.87 -6.05 1.90
CA VAL A 103 -10.23 -6.52 1.60
C VAL A 103 -11.20 -6.13 2.72
N PHE A 104 -10.76 -6.13 3.99
CA PHE A 104 -11.64 -5.77 5.12
C PHE A 104 -12.28 -4.40 4.89
N GLY A 105 -11.47 -3.36 4.64
CA GLY A 105 -11.98 -2.01 4.39
C GLY A 105 -12.80 -1.85 3.11
N ALA A 106 -12.61 -2.74 2.12
CA ALA A 106 -13.35 -2.71 0.86
C ALA A 106 -14.75 -3.34 0.94
N VAL A 107 -14.96 -4.28 1.85
CA VAL A 107 -16.19 -5.11 1.89
C VAL A 107 -16.98 -5.01 3.19
N THR A 108 -16.54 -4.16 4.13
CA THR A 108 -17.28 -3.85 5.35
C THR A 108 -17.84 -2.44 5.30
N ASP A 109 -18.97 -2.22 5.98
CA ASP A 109 -19.56 -0.90 6.09
C ASP A 109 -18.85 -0.09 7.17
N TYR A 110 -18.23 1.02 6.79
CA TYR A 110 -17.45 1.84 7.71
C TYR A 110 -18.29 2.39 8.87
N ASP A 111 -19.54 2.76 8.61
CA ASP A 111 -20.46 3.34 9.61
C ASP A 111 -20.98 2.30 10.61
N ASP A 112 -21.04 1.03 10.19
CA ASP A 112 -21.46 -0.10 11.03
C ASP A 112 -20.27 -0.78 11.74
N ASN A 113 -19.02 -0.39 11.44
CA ASN A 113 -17.85 -0.89 12.16
C ASN A 113 -17.75 -0.22 13.53
N HIS A 114 -17.85 -1.02 14.59
CA HIS A 114 -17.93 -0.52 15.95
C HIS A 114 -17.00 -1.24 16.92
N PHE A 115 -16.32 -0.47 17.76
CA PHE A 115 -15.54 -0.98 18.88
C PHE A 115 -16.17 -0.58 20.21
N ASP A 116 -16.85 -1.53 20.87
CA ASP A 116 -17.32 -1.36 22.25
C ASP A 116 -16.17 -1.62 23.23
N LYS A 117 -15.58 -0.53 23.72
CA LYS A 117 -14.46 -0.58 24.65
C LYS A 117 -14.82 -1.25 26.00
N ALA A 118 -16.06 -1.07 26.48
CA ALA A 118 -16.50 -1.63 27.76
C ALA A 118 -16.71 -3.15 27.67
N ALA A 119 -17.31 -3.60 26.58
CA ALA A 119 -17.48 -5.02 26.29
C ALA A 119 -16.23 -5.66 25.67
N ARG A 120 -15.27 -4.87 25.22
CA ARG A 120 -14.12 -5.32 24.42
C ARG A 120 -14.57 -6.09 23.18
N THR A 121 -15.60 -5.62 22.50
CA THR A 121 -16.17 -6.29 21.34
C THR A 121 -16.00 -5.40 20.12
N VAL A 122 -15.47 -5.96 19.05
CA VAL A 122 -15.44 -5.35 17.71
C VAL A 122 -16.53 -6.02 16.89
N THR A 123 -17.36 -5.21 16.23
CA THR A 123 -18.42 -5.67 15.32
C THR A 123 -18.30 -4.98 13.98
N TRP A 124 -18.71 -5.65 12.91
CA TRP A 124 -18.77 -5.09 11.56
C TRP A 124 -19.93 -5.69 10.76
N ALA A 125 -20.34 -4.97 9.72
CA ALA A 125 -21.31 -5.45 8.75
C ALA A 125 -20.65 -5.60 7.38
N TYR A 126 -21.05 -6.61 6.64
CA TYR A 126 -20.59 -6.82 5.28
C TYR A 126 -21.45 -6.07 4.27
N THR A 127 -20.82 -5.42 3.30
CA THR A 127 -21.45 -4.77 2.15
C THR A 127 -21.58 -5.74 0.95
N GLN A 128 -20.91 -6.88 1.02
CA GLN A 128 -20.80 -7.88 -0.05
C GLN A 128 -21.28 -9.26 0.43
N THR A 129 -21.63 -10.15 -0.52
CA THR A 129 -21.96 -11.54 -0.18
C THR A 129 -20.72 -12.35 0.21
N PRO A 130 -20.86 -13.47 0.95
CA PRO A 130 -19.73 -14.32 1.28
C PRO A 130 -18.92 -14.76 0.05
N GLU A 131 -19.58 -15.06 -1.08
CA GLU A 131 -18.94 -15.47 -2.33
C GLU A 131 -18.09 -14.32 -2.90
N GLN A 132 -18.62 -13.10 -2.91
CA GLN A 132 -17.89 -11.91 -3.39
C GLN A 132 -16.68 -11.57 -2.49
N ILE A 133 -16.79 -11.80 -1.19
CA ILE A 133 -15.67 -11.62 -0.25
C ILE A 133 -14.56 -12.64 -0.55
N GLN A 134 -14.91 -13.91 -0.77
CA GLN A 134 -13.92 -14.93 -1.15
C GLN A 134 -13.27 -14.64 -2.51
N GLU A 135 -14.02 -14.14 -3.49
CA GLU A 135 -13.48 -13.67 -4.77
C GLU A 135 -12.50 -12.49 -4.56
N ALA A 136 -12.83 -11.54 -3.70
CA ALA A 136 -11.96 -10.39 -3.39
C ALA A 136 -10.66 -10.83 -2.68
N LEU A 137 -10.74 -11.75 -1.73
CA LEU A 137 -9.56 -12.33 -1.06
C LEU A 137 -8.65 -13.04 -2.05
N ALA A 138 -9.21 -13.89 -2.93
CA ALA A 138 -8.45 -14.59 -3.95
C ALA A 138 -7.81 -13.61 -4.97
N ALA A 139 -8.52 -12.57 -5.37
CA ALA A 139 -8.00 -11.53 -6.26
C ALA A 139 -6.84 -10.76 -5.61
N LEU A 140 -6.96 -10.39 -4.32
CA LEU A 140 -5.88 -9.72 -3.59
C LEU A 140 -4.64 -10.62 -3.46
N GLU A 141 -4.82 -11.91 -3.13
CA GLU A 141 -3.72 -12.87 -3.04
C GLU A 141 -2.97 -12.99 -4.37
N GLN A 142 -3.70 -13.20 -5.46
CA GLN A 142 -3.11 -13.29 -6.80
C GLN A 142 -2.38 -12.00 -7.20
N THR A 143 -2.99 -10.84 -6.96
CA THR A 143 -2.42 -9.55 -7.31
C THR A 143 -1.19 -9.25 -6.46
N THR A 144 -1.24 -9.54 -5.15
CA THR A 144 -0.07 -9.34 -4.27
C THR A 144 1.08 -10.25 -4.70
N ALA A 145 0.81 -11.51 -5.06
CA ALA A 145 1.84 -12.41 -5.60
C ALA A 145 2.44 -11.87 -6.91
N ALA A 146 1.65 -11.25 -7.78
CA ALA A 146 2.14 -10.59 -8.99
C ALA A 146 3.05 -9.41 -8.66
N TYR A 147 2.68 -8.53 -7.73
CA TYR A 147 3.57 -7.47 -7.25
C TYR A 147 4.88 -8.02 -6.67
N MET A 148 4.83 -9.03 -5.84
CA MET A 148 6.04 -9.61 -5.24
C MET A 148 6.91 -10.35 -6.26
N SER A 149 6.39 -10.77 -7.40
CA SER A 149 7.13 -11.47 -8.46
C SER A 149 8.19 -10.60 -9.15
N VAL A 150 8.11 -9.26 -9.04
CA VAL A 150 9.13 -8.35 -9.57
C VAL A 150 10.42 -8.40 -8.76
N LEU A 151 10.34 -8.88 -7.52
CA LEU A 151 11.45 -8.98 -6.59
C LEU A 151 12.28 -10.25 -6.81
N ARG A 152 13.53 -10.21 -6.33
CA ARG A 152 14.43 -11.35 -6.27
C ARG A 152 14.93 -11.58 -4.85
N GLN A 153 15.35 -12.80 -4.53
CA GLN A 153 15.76 -13.20 -3.19
C GLN A 153 16.88 -12.33 -2.59
N GLY A 154 17.78 -11.81 -3.42
CA GLY A 154 18.89 -10.95 -3.02
C GLY A 154 18.58 -9.47 -2.97
N ASP A 155 17.36 -9.03 -3.31
CA ASP A 155 17.02 -7.60 -3.35
C ASP A 155 17.06 -6.98 -1.95
N GLY A 156 17.87 -5.95 -1.76
CA GLY A 156 17.91 -5.09 -0.58
C GLY A 156 16.66 -4.19 -0.47
N GLU A 157 16.58 -3.43 0.61
CA GLU A 157 15.41 -2.56 0.86
C GLU A 157 15.21 -1.51 -0.23
N THR A 158 16.29 -0.91 -0.73
CA THR A 158 16.23 0.06 -1.84
C THR A 158 15.64 -0.57 -3.11
N ALA A 159 16.09 -1.77 -3.51
CA ALA A 159 15.56 -2.44 -4.70
C ALA A 159 14.08 -2.79 -4.52
N ARG A 160 13.70 -3.33 -3.36
CA ARG A 160 12.29 -3.65 -3.04
C ARG A 160 11.42 -2.40 -3.08
N ALA A 161 11.87 -1.30 -2.48
CA ALA A 161 11.12 -0.05 -2.48
C ALA A 161 10.91 0.48 -3.91
N LEU A 162 11.96 0.54 -4.73
CA LEU A 162 11.89 1.00 -6.12
C LEU A 162 10.93 0.15 -6.96
N LEU A 163 11.11 -1.17 -6.92
CA LEU A 163 10.33 -2.09 -7.76
C LEU A 163 8.85 -2.11 -7.40
N LEU A 164 8.51 -2.13 -6.10
CA LEU A 164 7.12 -2.13 -5.65
C LEU A 164 6.44 -0.76 -5.87
N TYR A 165 7.17 0.34 -5.67
CA TYR A 165 6.65 1.67 -5.98
C TYR A 165 6.28 1.78 -7.45
N HIS A 166 7.19 1.41 -8.35
CA HIS A 166 6.95 1.45 -9.79
C HIS A 166 5.81 0.51 -10.21
N ALA A 167 5.82 -0.72 -9.72
CA ALA A 167 4.77 -1.69 -10.03
C ALA A 167 3.37 -1.21 -9.62
N LEU A 168 3.27 -0.45 -8.51
CA LEU A 168 2.00 0.15 -8.08
C LEU A 168 1.61 1.36 -8.92
N THR A 169 2.56 2.27 -9.20
CA THR A 169 2.26 3.58 -9.81
C THR A 169 2.10 3.53 -11.32
N GLU A 170 2.84 2.66 -12.01
CA GLU A 170 2.87 2.60 -13.48
C GLU A 170 1.51 2.26 -14.10
N PRO A 171 0.78 1.20 -13.65
CA PRO A 171 -0.54 0.88 -14.21
C PRO A 171 -1.67 1.73 -13.61
N ALA A 172 -1.39 2.59 -12.62
CA ALA A 172 -2.41 3.24 -11.82
C ALA A 172 -3.07 4.42 -12.53
N ALA A 173 -4.34 4.66 -12.20
CA ALA A 173 -5.11 5.82 -12.61
C ALA A 173 -5.81 6.49 -11.41
N TYR A 174 -5.75 7.81 -11.31
CA TYR A 174 -6.43 8.55 -10.26
C TYR A 174 -7.94 8.60 -10.49
N ASP A 175 -8.72 8.35 -9.45
CA ASP A 175 -10.19 8.32 -9.52
C ASP A 175 -10.79 9.70 -9.17
N TYR A 176 -10.78 10.60 -10.15
CA TYR A 176 -11.33 11.96 -10.01
C TYR A 176 -12.84 11.99 -9.69
N GLU A 177 -13.59 10.93 -10.05
CA GLU A 177 -15.01 10.85 -9.70
C GLU A 177 -15.18 10.65 -8.18
N MET A 178 -14.33 9.82 -7.59
CA MET A 178 -14.38 9.54 -6.15
C MET A 178 -13.73 10.63 -5.30
N GLU A 179 -12.85 11.44 -5.83
CA GLU A 179 -12.31 12.59 -5.10
C GLU A 179 -13.40 13.55 -4.56
N HIS A 180 -14.51 13.61 -5.30
CA HIS A 180 -15.67 14.46 -4.96
C HIS A 180 -16.94 13.63 -4.71
N GLY A 181 -16.78 12.33 -4.46
CA GLY A 181 -17.88 11.40 -4.26
C GLY A 181 -18.59 11.57 -2.91
N ASP A 182 -19.71 10.87 -2.77
CA ASP A 182 -20.43 10.77 -1.50
C ASP A 182 -19.65 9.82 -0.57
N GLY A 183 -18.96 10.39 0.41
CA GLY A 183 -18.09 9.66 1.35
C GLY A 183 -18.78 8.56 2.16
N ASP A 184 -20.11 8.65 2.31
CA ASP A 184 -20.89 7.68 3.11
C ASP A 184 -21.42 6.51 2.25
N SER A 185 -21.19 6.52 0.94
CA SER A 185 -21.67 5.44 0.09
C SER A 185 -20.74 4.20 0.11
N THR A 186 -21.31 3.01 0.08
CA THR A 186 -20.52 1.76 -0.03
C THR A 186 -19.75 1.67 -1.34
N GLU A 187 -20.18 2.37 -2.40
CA GLU A 187 -19.44 2.50 -3.66
C GLU A 187 -18.17 3.35 -3.45
N TYR A 188 -18.31 4.47 -2.74
CA TYR A 188 -17.17 5.32 -2.38
C TYR A 188 -16.14 4.53 -1.56
N GLN A 189 -16.57 3.88 -0.47
CA GLN A 189 -15.71 3.10 0.40
C GLN A 189 -14.95 2.01 -0.37
N PHE A 190 -15.62 1.29 -1.27
CA PHE A 190 -14.99 0.27 -2.10
C PHE A 190 -13.96 0.88 -3.06
N ARG A 191 -14.32 1.91 -3.83
CA ARG A 191 -13.46 2.51 -4.87
C ARG A 191 -12.29 3.31 -4.29
N THR A 192 -12.39 3.78 -3.05
CA THR A 192 -11.30 4.49 -2.37
C THR A 192 -10.48 3.61 -1.44
N SER A 193 -10.77 2.31 -1.35
CA SER A 193 -10.01 1.37 -0.53
C SER A 193 -8.61 1.08 -1.12
N SER A 194 -7.68 0.63 -0.27
CA SER A 194 -6.39 0.12 -0.73
C SER A 194 -6.52 -1.12 -1.62
N TYR A 195 -7.58 -1.90 -1.43
CA TYR A 195 -7.93 -3.01 -2.33
C TYR A 195 -8.16 -2.53 -3.77
N ALA A 196 -8.91 -1.43 -3.97
CA ALA A 196 -9.15 -0.88 -5.30
C ALA A 196 -7.85 -0.42 -5.97
N ALA A 197 -6.95 0.25 -5.24
CA ALA A 197 -5.65 0.64 -5.78
C ALA A 197 -4.79 -0.58 -6.17
N LEU A 198 -4.81 -1.65 -5.37
CA LEU A 198 -4.03 -2.87 -5.64
C LEU A 198 -4.60 -3.68 -6.81
N VAL A 199 -5.91 -3.93 -6.82
CA VAL A 199 -6.55 -4.90 -7.72
C VAL A 199 -7.16 -4.25 -8.95
N LEU A 200 -7.71 -3.02 -8.82
CA LEU A 200 -8.34 -2.29 -9.91
C LEU A 200 -7.41 -1.20 -10.51
N HIS A 201 -6.25 -0.98 -9.90
CA HIS A 201 -5.27 0.05 -10.26
C HIS A 201 -5.89 1.46 -10.30
N SER A 202 -6.88 1.72 -9.45
CA SER A 202 -7.61 2.98 -9.39
C SER A 202 -7.94 3.36 -7.96
N GLY A 203 -7.92 4.66 -7.66
CA GLY A 203 -8.23 5.17 -6.32
C GLY A 203 -7.84 6.63 -6.15
N ILE A 204 -7.87 7.09 -4.90
CA ILE A 204 -7.46 8.43 -4.48
C ILE A 204 -6.20 8.36 -3.61
N CYS A 205 -5.76 9.46 -3.03
CA CYS A 205 -4.54 9.51 -2.22
C CYS A 205 -4.52 8.47 -1.08
N TYR A 206 -5.64 8.33 -0.36
CA TYR A 206 -5.81 7.33 0.68
C TYR A 206 -5.57 5.91 0.16
N SER A 207 -6.14 5.57 -0.99
CA SER A 207 -6.05 4.24 -1.61
C SER A 207 -4.61 3.87 -1.94
N PHE A 208 -3.87 4.78 -2.60
CA PHE A 208 -2.50 4.54 -3.05
C PHE A 208 -1.51 4.51 -1.89
N ALA A 209 -1.65 5.42 -0.91
CA ALA A 209 -0.77 5.44 0.26
C ALA A 209 -0.90 4.16 1.09
N GLN A 210 -2.12 3.68 1.35
CA GLN A 210 -2.39 2.44 2.07
C GLN A 210 -1.99 1.20 1.26
N ALA A 211 -2.18 1.20 -0.06
CA ALA A 211 -1.74 0.12 -0.94
C ALA A 211 -0.21 -0.03 -0.92
N LEU A 212 0.52 1.08 -1.00
CA LEU A 212 1.98 1.04 -0.91
C LEU A 212 2.44 0.61 0.49
N ALA A 213 1.76 1.08 1.56
CA ALA A 213 2.04 0.63 2.93
C ALA A 213 1.88 -0.89 3.07
N PHE A 214 0.80 -1.45 2.51
CA PHE A 214 0.57 -2.89 2.49
C PHE A 214 1.69 -3.64 1.76
N LEU A 215 2.02 -3.24 0.52
CA LEU A 215 3.07 -3.89 -0.26
C LEU A 215 4.45 -3.81 0.43
N TYR A 216 4.81 -2.65 0.96
CA TYR A 216 6.08 -2.46 1.67
C TYR A 216 6.13 -3.30 2.94
N THR A 217 5.05 -3.33 3.72
CA THR A 217 4.95 -4.18 4.92
C THR A 217 5.09 -5.66 4.54
N GLN A 218 4.42 -6.13 3.48
CA GLN A 218 4.54 -7.50 2.99
C GLN A 218 5.96 -7.83 2.51
N ALA A 219 6.67 -6.86 1.96
CA ALA A 219 8.07 -6.99 1.56
C ALA A 219 9.07 -6.81 2.73
N GLY A 220 8.61 -6.56 3.95
CA GLY A 220 9.44 -6.44 5.16
C GLY A 220 10.05 -5.05 5.38
N LEU A 221 9.52 -4.00 4.76
CA LEU A 221 9.90 -2.61 5.02
C LEU A 221 9.09 -2.05 6.19
N ASP A 222 9.73 -1.24 7.07
CA ASP A 222 9.02 -0.50 8.12
C ASP A 222 8.42 0.77 7.55
N CYS A 223 7.09 0.93 7.65
CA CYS A 223 6.41 2.05 7.01
C CYS A 223 5.06 2.35 7.67
N ALA A 224 4.51 3.53 7.34
CA ALA A 224 3.14 3.90 7.68
C ALA A 224 2.60 4.92 6.68
N ALA A 225 1.33 4.82 6.31
CA ALA A 225 0.62 5.89 5.64
C ALA A 225 0.36 7.03 6.62
N VAL A 226 0.69 8.25 6.23
CA VAL A 226 0.57 9.46 7.05
C VAL A 226 -0.32 10.48 6.36
N MET A 227 -1.03 11.28 7.15
CA MET A 227 -2.02 12.24 6.67
C MET A 227 -1.63 13.67 7.09
N GLY A 228 -1.87 14.63 6.23
CA GLY A 228 -1.68 16.04 6.51
C GLY A 228 -2.41 16.92 5.52
N ASP A 229 -2.25 18.23 5.65
CA ASP A 229 -2.82 19.20 4.72
C ASP A 229 -1.78 19.66 3.71
N SER A 230 -2.18 19.77 2.45
CA SER A 230 -1.42 20.35 1.36
C SER A 230 -2.08 21.65 0.92
N GLU A 231 -1.30 22.72 0.69
CA GLU A 231 -1.82 23.98 0.17
C GLU A 231 -2.52 23.83 -1.20
N THR A 232 -2.12 22.81 -1.97
CA THR A 232 -2.63 22.58 -3.33
C THR A 232 -3.71 21.51 -3.40
N ALA A 233 -3.70 20.51 -2.51
CA ALA A 233 -4.61 19.36 -2.55
C ALA A 233 -5.55 19.28 -1.33
N GLY A 234 -5.41 20.15 -0.32
CA GLY A 234 -6.14 20.05 0.94
C GLY A 234 -5.68 18.81 1.74
N LEU A 235 -6.62 18.10 2.35
CA LEU A 235 -6.32 16.87 3.09
C LEU A 235 -5.74 15.82 2.15
N HIS A 236 -4.55 15.31 2.48
CA HIS A 236 -3.81 14.40 1.63
C HIS A 236 -3.13 13.29 2.46
N MET A 237 -2.94 12.13 1.84
CA MET A 237 -2.26 10.99 2.44
C MET A 237 -1.09 10.53 1.56
N TRP A 238 0.04 10.23 2.20
CA TRP A 238 1.24 9.68 1.56
C TRP A 238 1.90 8.65 2.48
N LEU A 239 2.99 8.04 2.05
CA LEU A 239 3.72 7.04 2.82
C LEU A 239 4.99 7.62 3.43
N MET A 240 5.30 7.21 4.65
CA MET A 240 6.61 7.31 5.27
C MET A 240 7.19 5.90 5.45
N ALA A 241 8.41 5.65 4.96
CA ALA A 241 9.03 4.33 5.07
C ALA A 241 10.53 4.43 5.35
N ALA A 242 11.04 3.42 6.09
CA ALA A 242 12.46 3.22 6.28
C ALA A 242 13.04 2.40 5.11
N VAL A 243 14.14 2.87 4.55
CA VAL A 243 14.92 2.18 3.53
C VAL A 243 16.39 2.25 3.92
N ASP A 244 17.02 1.10 4.12
CA ASP A 244 18.41 0.96 4.59
C ASP A 244 18.69 1.77 5.88
N GLY A 245 17.73 1.70 6.81
CA GLY A 245 17.80 2.34 8.13
C GLY A 245 17.62 3.87 8.13
N LYS A 246 17.19 4.47 7.02
CA LYS A 246 16.86 5.89 6.88
C LYS A 246 15.41 6.07 6.47
N TRP A 247 14.79 7.17 6.89
CA TRP A 247 13.39 7.45 6.63
C TRP A 247 13.23 8.41 5.47
N TYR A 248 12.17 8.15 4.65
CA TYR A 248 11.83 8.94 3.48
C TYR A 248 10.31 9.04 3.33
N TYR A 249 9.85 10.07 2.62
CA TYR A 249 8.49 10.18 2.13
C TYR A 249 8.36 9.61 0.72
N PHE A 250 7.21 8.99 0.46
CA PHE A 250 6.83 8.46 -0.85
C PHE A 250 5.38 8.87 -1.12
N ASP A 251 5.11 9.43 -2.28
CA ASP A 251 3.75 9.81 -2.65
C ASP A 251 3.34 9.14 -3.96
N PRO A 252 2.81 7.92 -3.90
CA PRO A 252 2.43 7.18 -5.09
C PRO A 252 1.30 7.84 -5.87
N THR A 253 0.49 8.69 -5.22
CA THR A 253 -0.64 9.36 -5.84
C THR A 253 -0.21 10.32 -6.95
N TRP A 254 0.83 11.09 -6.69
CA TRP A 254 1.31 12.10 -7.61
C TRP A 254 2.30 11.56 -8.65
N ASP A 255 2.74 10.32 -8.47
CA ASP A 255 3.54 9.58 -9.44
C ASP A 255 2.71 8.53 -10.22
N VAL A 256 1.36 8.59 -10.15
CA VAL A 256 0.47 7.76 -10.98
C VAL A 256 0.83 7.90 -12.47
N GLY A 257 0.96 6.77 -13.16
CA GLY A 257 1.48 6.70 -14.53
C GLY A 257 2.99 6.50 -14.60
N GLY A 258 3.65 6.13 -13.48
CA GLY A 258 5.05 5.70 -13.44
C GLY A 258 6.06 6.83 -13.18
N GLY A 259 5.64 7.92 -12.55
CA GLY A 259 6.53 9.00 -12.12
C GLY A 259 7.49 8.59 -11.00
N TRP A 260 8.49 9.47 -10.75
CA TRP A 260 9.52 9.30 -9.73
C TRP A 260 9.78 10.59 -8.93
N TYR A 261 9.03 11.66 -9.18
CA TYR A 261 9.22 12.95 -8.50
C TYR A 261 8.99 12.88 -6.99
N TYR A 262 8.11 11.96 -6.59
CA TYR A 262 7.65 11.84 -5.21
C TYR A 262 8.17 10.55 -4.55
N PHE A 263 9.22 9.97 -5.11
CA PHE A 263 9.92 8.81 -4.56
C PHE A 263 11.07 9.23 -3.64
N GLY A 264 11.07 8.77 -2.39
CA GLY A 264 12.22 8.88 -1.47
C GLY A 264 12.57 10.32 -1.09
N MET A 265 11.57 11.17 -0.86
CA MET A 265 11.72 12.58 -0.51
C MET A 265 12.18 12.76 0.94
N THR A 266 12.99 13.82 1.15
CA THR A 266 13.23 14.40 2.49
C THR A 266 12.00 15.20 2.95
N ALA A 267 12.03 15.63 4.22
CA ALA A 267 11.02 16.58 4.71
C ALA A 267 11.09 17.94 3.97
N GLU A 268 12.30 18.38 3.58
CA GLU A 268 12.50 19.61 2.81
C GLU A 268 11.96 19.48 1.38
N ASP A 269 12.24 18.35 0.70
CA ASP A 269 11.70 18.07 -0.64
C ASP A 269 10.17 18.11 -0.60
N ARG A 270 9.58 17.45 0.40
CA ARG A 270 8.15 17.38 0.58
C ARG A 270 7.51 18.76 0.77
N ALA A 271 8.11 19.58 1.62
CA ALA A 271 7.65 20.96 1.87
C ALA A 271 7.77 21.85 0.62
N THR A 272 8.77 21.59 -0.23
CA THR A 272 9.07 22.43 -1.39
C THR A 272 8.18 22.08 -2.59
N TRP A 273 7.96 20.79 -2.86
CA TRP A 273 7.35 20.36 -4.13
C TRP A 273 5.85 20.15 -4.06
N ALA A 274 5.37 19.83 -2.89
CA ALA A 274 3.96 19.53 -2.70
C ALA A 274 3.12 20.74 -2.30
N GLY A 275 3.69 21.97 -2.39
CA GLY A 275 3.15 23.12 -1.66
C GLY A 275 3.34 22.91 -0.16
N ALA A 276 3.46 23.93 0.65
CA ALA A 276 3.74 23.75 2.07
C ALA A 276 2.83 22.70 2.70
N PHE A 277 3.42 21.53 3.00
CA PHE A 277 2.76 20.48 3.76
C PHE A 277 2.83 20.85 5.22
N THR A 278 1.68 21.02 5.84
CA THR A 278 1.58 21.14 7.27
C THR A 278 1.09 19.82 7.84
N GLY A 279 1.85 19.28 8.77
CA GLY A 279 1.52 18.01 9.38
C GLY A 279 2.09 16.81 8.58
N GLY A 280 1.88 15.68 9.05
CA GLY A 280 2.28 14.35 8.65
C GLY A 280 1.93 13.51 9.84
N ALA A 281 0.61 13.47 10.16
CA ALA A 281 0.15 12.77 11.34
C ALA A 281 -0.08 11.30 11.02
N LEU A 282 0.51 10.43 11.81
CA LEU A 282 0.09 9.06 11.97
C LEU A 282 -0.83 8.99 13.18
N LEU A 283 -2.12 8.77 12.93
CA LEU A 283 -3.14 8.63 13.98
C LEU A 283 -3.16 9.83 14.97
N GLY A 284 -3.01 11.05 14.44
CA GLY A 284 -3.06 12.28 15.21
C GLY A 284 -1.76 12.67 15.93
N LYS A 285 -0.67 11.91 15.75
CA LYS A 285 0.66 12.28 16.23
C LYS A 285 1.54 12.70 15.05
N ASP A 286 2.38 13.71 15.26
CA ASP A 286 3.33 14.15 14.25
C ASP A 286 4.32 13.00 13.94
N ALA A 287 4.24 12.46 12.73
CA ALA A 287 5.09 11.37 12.29
C ALA A 287 6.55 11.82 12.09
N THR A 288 6.80 13.12 11.89
CA THR A 288 8.15 13.66 11.76
C THR A 288 8.96 13.58 13.06
N GLU A 289 8.29 13.55 14.21
CA GLU A 289 8.92 13.30 15.50
C GLU A 289 9.42 11.85 15.67
N LEU A 290 8.91 10.92 14.83
CA LEU A 290 9.19 9.49 14.91
C LEU A 290 10.39 9.06 14.04
N ALA A 291 10.84 9.91 13.12
CA ALA A 291 11.86 9.56 12.13
C ALA A 291 12.65 10.76 11.63
N ASP A 292 13.94 10.54 11.35
CA ASP A 292 14.79 11.53 10.68
C ASP A 292 14.60 11.42 9.15
N LEU A 293 14.00 12.44 8.56
CA LEU A 293 13.66 12.55 7.15
C LEU A 293 14.60 13.52 6.41
N SER A 294 15.86 13.62 6.82
CA SER A 294 16.83 14.58 6.28
C SER A 294 17.82 14.00 5.26
N ASP A 295 17.81 12.68 5.04
CA ASP A 295 18.72 12.03 4.09
C ASP A 295 18.26 12.23 2.64
N ALA A 296 19.12 12.90 1.83
CA ALA A 296 18.81 13.24 0.44
C ALA A 296 19.32 12.21 -0.57
N ARG A 297 19.48 10.94 -0.18
CA ARG A 297 20.01 9.86 -1.03
C ARG A 297 19.30 9.73 -2.38
N PHE A 298 17.99 9.93 -2.41
CA PHE A 298 17.18 9.80 -3.61
C PHE A 298 17.03 11.10 -4.42
N SER A 299 17.73 12.19 -4.06
CA SER A 299 17.63 13.48 -4.75
C SER A 299 18.02 13.43 -6.23
N THR A 300 18.83 12.45 -6.64
CA THR A 300 19.16 12.21 -8.07
C THR A 300 18.03 11.53 -8.84
N VAL A 301 17.06 10.92 -8.15
CA VAL A 301 15.90 10.26 -8.72
C VAL A 301 14.71 11.20 -8.75
N ASN A 302 14.40 11.84 -7.62
CA ASN A 302 13.21 12.67 -7.46
C ASN A 302 13.36 14.11 -7.99
N CYS A 303 14.38 14.39 -8.80
CA CYS A 303 14.67 15.74 -9.32
C CYS A 303 14.15 16.00 -10.74
N ARG A 304 13.69 14.98 -11.47
CA ARG A 304 13.23 15.12 -12.84
C ARG A 304 12.40 13.92 -13.32
N TRP A 305 11.82 14.06 -14.52
CA TRP A 305 11.08 12.99 -15.17
C TRP A 305 12.01 11.90 -15.74
N TRP A 306 11.70 10.64 -15.40
CA TRP A 306 12.33 9.44 -15.93
C TRP A 306 11.28 8.62 -16.69
N THR A 307 11.66 8.04 -17.83
CA THR A 307 10.78 7.21 -18.67
C THR A 307 10.96 5.72 -18.47
N ASP A 308 12.06 5.32 -17.84
CA ASP A 308 12.38 3.91 -17.59
C ASP A 308 13.28 3.77 -16.37
N MET A 309 13.13 2.65 -15.67
CA MET A 309 14.01 2.23 -14.58
C MET A 309 14.29 0.74 -14.69
N THR A 310 15.57 0.38 -14.63
CA THR A 310 16.01 -1.01 -14.62
C THR A 310 16.91 -1.29 -13.44
N ILE A 311 16.80 -2.49 -12.87
CA ILE A 311 17.69 -2.95 -11.81
C ILE A 311 18.82 -3.78 -12.40
N ASP A 312 20.04 -3.26 -12.31
CA ASP A 312 21.28 -4.00 -12.59
C ASP A 312 21.80 -4.62 -11.27
N ARG A 313 21.34 -5.83 -10.98
CA ARG A 313 21.70 -6.54 -9.76
C ARG A 313 23.18 -6.91 -9.72
N GLN A 314 23.79 -7.16 -10.87
CA GLN A 314 25.21 -7.49 -10.96
C GLN A 314 26.10 -6.28 -10.62
N ALA A 315 25.69 -5.09 -11.08
CA ALA A 315 26.38 -3.84 -10.73
C ALA A 315 25.93 -3.25 -9.40
N GLY A 316 24.86 -3.79 -8.76
CA GLY A 316 24.30 -3.30 -7.50
C GLY A 316 23.69 -1.90 -7.63
N GLN A 317 23.01 -1.60 -8.73
CA GLN A 317 22.45 -0.27 -9.00
C GLN A 317 21.10 -0.32 -9.72
N ALA A 318 20.28 0.71 -9.51
CA ALA A 318 19.14 1.04 -10.36
C ALA A 318 19.57 2.08 -11.39
N VAL A 319 19.21 1.88 -12.66
CA VAL A 319 19.54 2.79 -13.76
C VAL A 319 18.23 3.42 -14.25
N PHE A 320 18.16 4.75 -14.14
CA PHE A 320 17.06 5.56 -14.61
C PHE A 320 17.42 6.18 -15.96
N THR A 321 16.47 6.20 -16.88
CA THR A 321 16.64 6.76 -18.23
C THR A 321 15.64 7.88 -18.46
N ALA A 322 16.11 9.06 -18.86
CA ALA A 322 15.28 10.20 -19.24
C ALA A 322 14.78 10.09 -20.70
N PRO A 323 13.74 10.85 -21.10
CA PRO A 323 13.21 10.82 -22.46
C PRO A 323 14.26 11.05 -23.57
N GLU A 324 15.25 11.90 -23.30
CA GLU A 324 16.36 12.22 -24.20
C GLU A 324 17.50 11.20 -24.17
N GLY A 325 17.34 10.12 -23.40
CA GLY A 325 18.29 9.00 -23.31
C GLY A 325 19.43 9.21 -22.33
N GLU A 326 19.45 10.32 -21.59
CA GLU A 326 20.39 10.50 -20.48
C GLU A 326 20.08 9.50 -19.35
N LYS A 327 21.12 9.00 -18.73
CA LYS A 327 21.02 7.98 -17.66
C LYS A 327 21.65 8.47 -16.36
N THR A 328 21.02 8.07 -15.26
CA THR A 328 21.62 8.16 -13.92
C THR A 328 21.55 6.81 -13.23
N ALA A 329 22.48 6.57 -12.31
CA ALA A 329 22.53 5.35 -11.54
C ALA A 329 22.39 5.67 -10.05
N LEU A 330 21.55 4.89 -9.37
CA LEU A 330 21.37 4.91 -7.92
C LEU A 330 21.93 3.61 -7.34
N PRO A 331 22.90 3.65 -6.42
CA PRO A 331 23.34 2.44 -5.71
C PRO A 331 22.20 1.79 -4.92
N LEU A 332 22.15 0.45 -4.92
CA LEU A 332 21.13 -0.33 -4.18
C LEU A 332 21.56 -0.66 -2.75
N ASN A 333 22.80 -0.33 -2.37
CA ASN A 333 23.39 -0.57 -1.05
C ASN A 333 23.88 0.72 -0.43
#